data_b030349b5d7f91b04453b7ffa37fc641
#
_entry.id   b030349b5d7f91b04453b7ffa37fc641
#
_cell.length_a   1.000
_cell.length_b   1.000
_cell.length_c   1.000
_cell.angle_alpha   90.00
_cell.angle_beta   90.00
_cell.angle_gamma   90.00
#
_symmetry.space_group_name_H-M   'P 1'
#
loop_
_entity.id
_entity.type
_entity.pdbx_description
1 polymer ?
#
loop_
_entity_poly.entity_id
_entity_poly.type
_entity_poly.pdbx_seq_one_letter_code
_entity_poly.pdbx_strand_id
1 'polypeptide(L)'
;MTRNFFSVVLIMLMCWPLNACSKSEEAATIPQKKTEKILVARLNGEPIFEDDLLRRIGTVEKDPALVKTNDPQRWNRLVEGALDGEILDRLVLQAAKEKGMTVSPDDLEKAYTKSKEMLGEEKFAEMLKDQQTSEKAYRAFLEERILIDQYKDKILADLEIPEDVIEEYYDGHGTSFMSEERVKLEVLVVDSAEMADEAYEKFKEGQPFDDLMEKFSILKERGLTGRTRWIPYKSLPQEVQFLIQGSEVGDILAPVKSKDGYYVIKIIDRQEPAIIPYEKAKDMIAESLLRNREAEALDDWYVQAREKATVEYINP
;
A
#
# COMPACT_ATOMS: atom_id res chain seq x y z
N MET A 1 -21.39 15.25 -10.10
CA MET A 1 -20.28 15.24 -9.14
C MET A 1 -19.07 14.69 -9.87
N THR A 2 -18.10 15.51 -10.18
CA THR A 2 -16.90 15.13 -10.95
C THR A 2 -16.00 14.28 -10.05
N ARG A 3 -15.91 12.98 -10.35
CA ARG A 3 -14.99 12.03 -9.69
C ARG A 3 -13.55 12.38 -10.08
N ASN A 4 -12.82 13.01 -9.17
CA ASN A 4 -11.37 13.18 -9.31
C ASN A 4 -10.68 11.86 -8.92
N PHE A 5 -10.64 10.88 -9.82
CA PHE A 5 -9.76 9.74 -9.72
C PHE A 5 -8.41 10.10 -10.38
N PHE A 6 -7.58 10.77 -9.63
CA PHE A 6 -6.15 10.74 -9.92
C PHE A 6 -5.58 9.49 -9.25
N SER A 7 -5.45 8.42 -10.02
CA SER A 7 -4.61 7.29 -9.64
C SER A 7 -3.22 7.84 -9.31
N VAL A 8 -2.85 7.75 -8.05
CA VAL A 8 -1.54 8.22 -7.58
C VAL A 8 -0.50 7.27 -8.18
N VAL A 9 0.17 7.73 -9.23
CA VAL A 9 1.41 7.08 -9.70
C VAL A 9 2.42 7.23 -8.56
N LEU A 10 2.43 6.23 -7.67
CA LEU A 10 3.44 6.11 -6.63
C LEU A 10 4.75 5.66 -7.29
N ILE A 11 5.50 6.62 -7.81
CA ILE A 11 6.87 6.37 -8.25
C ILE A 11 7.71 6.21 -6.98
N MET A 12 7.87 4.94 -6.54
CA MET A 12 8.82 4.61 -5.49
C MET A 12 10.23 4.80 -6.04
N LEU A 13 10.86 5.88 -5.60
CA LEU A 13 12.29 6.15 -5.85
C LEU A 13 13.13 5.22 -4.99
N MET A 14 13.90 4.38 -5.65
CA MET A 14 14.99 3.68 -5.01
C MET A 14 16.19 4.62 -4.84
N CYS A 15 16.51 4.94 -3.59
CA CYS A 15 17.81 5.46 -3.21
C CYS A 15 18.82 4.29 -3.18
N TRP A 16 19.79 4.32 -4.07
CA TRP A 16 21.01 3.51 -3.98
C TRP A 16 21.98 4.15 -2.97
N PRO A 17 22.68 3.40 -2.11
CA PRO A 17 23.64 4.00 -1.19
C PRO A 17 24.88 4.47 -1.94
N LEU A 18 25.17 5.77 -1.82
CA LEU A 18 26.41 6.40 -2.26
C LEU A 18 27.56 5.91 -1.39
N ASN A 19 28.47 5.12 -1.95
CA ASN A 19 29.81 4.96 -1.40
C ASN A 19 30.71 6.04 -2.01
N ALA A 20 30.91 7.11 -1.24
CA ALA A 20 31.84 8.15 -1.57
C ALA A 20 33.28 7.67 -1.35
N CYS A 21 34.04 7.50 -2.40
CA CYS A 21 35.52 7.50 -2.31
C CYS A 21 36.08 8.51 -3.30
N SER A 22 36.57 9.60 -2.74
CA SER A 22 37.27 10.67 -3.47
C SER A 22 38.62 10.17 -4.01
N LYS A 23 38.83 10.29 -5.32
CA LYS A 23 40.15 10.58 -5.91
C LYS A 23 39.93 11.20 -7.28
N SER A 24 40.47 12.41 -7.40
CA SER A 24 40.67 13.14 -8.66
C SER A 24 41.62 12.38 -9.58
N GLU A 25 41.17 12.08 -10.81
CA GLU A 25 42.04 11.81 -11.93
C GLU A 25 41.33 12.10 -13.27
N GLU A 26 42.10 12.61 -14.19
CA GLU A 26 41.81 13.13 -15.52
C GLU A 26 40.75 12.42 -16.34
N ALA A 27 40.00 13.25 -17.08
CA ALA A 27 38.99 12.86 -18.04
C ALA A 27 39.56 12.03 -19.19
N ALA A 28 39.57 10.72 -19.04
CA ALA A 28 39.67 9.79 -20.16
C ALA A 28 38.28 9.57 -20.71
N THR A 29 38.03 10.01 -21.93
CA THR A 29 36.79 9.75 -22.68
C THR A 29 36.65 8.23 -22.89
N ILE A 30 35.94 7.60 -22.01
CA ILE A 30 35.58 6.18 -22.17
C ILE A 30 34.56 6.10 -23.31
N PRO A 31 34.83 5.29 -24.38
CA PRO A 31 33.86 5.09 -25.45
C PRO A 31 32.62 4.47 -24.84
N GLN A 32 31.48 5.13 -24.95
CA GLN A 32 30.19 4.60 -24.57
C GLN A 32 29.97 3.30 -25.37
N LYS A 33 30.12 2.16 -24.70
CA LYS A 33 29.75 0.86 -25.22
C LYS A 33 28.24 0.92 -25.42
N LYS A 34 27.80 1.03 -26.69
CA LYS A 34 26.42 0.93 -27.08
C LYS A 34 25.97 -0.47 -26.63
N THR A 35 25.33 -0.56 -25.48
CA THR A 35 24.79 -1.83 -24.99
C THR A 35 23.73 -2.23 -26.00
N GLU A 36 23.95 -3.34 -26.72
CA GLU A 36 22.95 -3.89 -27.61
C GLU A 36 21.72 -4.22 -26.76
N LYS A 37 20.58 -3.63 -27.12
CA LYS A 37 19.31 -3.90 -26.43
C LYS A 37 18.92 -5.34 -26.71
N ILE A 38 18.78 -6.14 -25.64
CA ILE A 38 18.38 -7.53 -25.72
C ILE A 38 16.88 -7.58 -26.02
N LEU A 39 16.50 -8.14 -27.17
CA LEU A 39 15.12 -8.32 -27.57
C LEU A 39 14.55 -9.56 -26.87
N VAL A 40 13.44 -9.41 -26.13
CA VAL A 40 12.80 -10.50 -25.37
C VAL A 40 11.49 -10.98 -26.00
N ALA A 41 10.76 -10.09 -26.65
CA ALA A 41 9.53 -10.43 -27.35
C ALA A 41 9.18 -9.39 -28.43
N ARG A 42 8.19 -9.73 -29.28
CA ARG A 42 7.51 -8.77 -30.15
C ARG A 42 6.01 -8.85 -29.92
N LEU A 43 5.37 -7.72 -29.83
CA LEU A 43 3.91 -7.61 -29.77
C LEU A 43 3.42 -6.89 -31.03
N ASN A 44 2.62 -7.55 -31.86
CA ASN A 44 2.15 -7.03 -33.13
C ASN A 44 3.28 -6.46 -34.02
N GLY A 45 4.47 -7.08 -33.95
CA GLY A 45 5.68 -6.63 -34.64
C GLY A 45 6.52 -5.59 -33.87
N GLU A 46 6.01 -4.93 -32.85
CA GLU A 46 6.74 -3.98 -32.01
C GLU A 46 7.67 -4.69 -31.01
N PRO A 47 8.93 -4.29 -30.90
CA PRO A 47 9.89 -4.99 -30.05
C PRO A 47 9.69 -4.64 -28.56
N ILE A 48 9.84 -5.64 -27.68
CA ILE A 48 9.94 -5.52 -26.23
C ILE A 48 11.37 -5.92 -25.83
N PHE A 49 12.06 -5.04 -25.10
CA PHE A 49 13.45 -5.25 -24.70
C PHE A 49 13.57 -5.63 -23.24
N GLU A 50 14.68 -6.28 -22.87
CA GLU A 50 15.00 -6.60 -21.47
C GLU A 50 14.97 -5.36 -20.56
N ASP A 51 15.45 -4.22 -21.06
CA ASP A 51 15.43 -2.96 -20.31
C ASP A 51 14.02 -2.53 -19.90
N ASP A 52 13.00 -2.82 -20.71
CA ASP A 52 11.59 -2.51 -20.40
C ASP A 52 11.13 -3.34 -19.20
N LEU A 53 11.51 -4.63 -19.15
CA LEU A 53 11.20 -5.53 -18.06
C LEU A 53 11.96 -5.16 -16.78
N LEU A 54 13.25 -4.87 -16.89
CA LEU A 54 14.08 -4.48 -15.74
C LEU A 54 13.57 -3.21 -15.10
N ARG A 55 13.13 -2.23 -15.88
CA ARG A 55 12.50 -1.01 -15.37
C ARG A 55 11.24 -1.32 -14.57
N ARG A 56 10.40 -2.23 -15.07
CA ARG A 56 9.18 -2.65 -14.40
C ARG A 56 9.46 -3.45 -13.12
N ILE A 57 10.41 -4.38 -13.16
CA ILE A 57 10.86 -5.13 -11.97
C ILE A 57 11.38 -4.17 -10.91
N GLY A 58 12.13 -3.15 -11.27
CA GLY A 58 12.65 -2.12 -10.37
C GLY A 58 11.58 -1.32 -9.62
N THR A 59 10.31 -1.33 -10.07
CA THR A 59 9.21 -0.69 -9.33
C THR A 59 8.71 -1.52 -8.15
N VAL A 60 8.90 -2.84 -8.17
CA VAL A 60 8.37 -3.78 -7.16
C VAL A 60 9.47 -4.47 -6.34
N GLU A 61 10.70 -4.47 -6.85
CA GLU A 61 11.84 -5.10 -6.21
C GLU A 61 12.98 -4.09 -6.00
N LYS A 62 13.44 -3.97 -4.76
CA LYS A 62 14.49 -2.99 -4.40
C LYS A 62 15.87 -3.35 -4.90
N ASP A 63 16.17 -4.64 -4.97
CA ASP A 63 17.46 -5.17 -5.42
C ASP A 63 17.27 -6.32 -6.42
N PRO A 64 16.92 -6.01 -7.69
CA PRO A 64 16.70 -7.01 -8.72
C PRO A 64 17.93 -7.91 -8.95
N ALA A 65 19.13 -7.36 -8.85
CA ALA A 65 20.37 -8.12 -9.06
C ALA A 65 20.59 -9.17 -7.96
N LEU A 66 20.27 -8.82 -6.73
CA LEU A 66 20.35 -9.74 -5.60
C LEU A 66 19.35 -10.89 -5.74
N VAL A 67 18.11 -10.59 -6.15
CA VAL A 67 17.08 -11.61 -6.40
C VAL A 67 17.50 -12.54 -7.55
N LYS A 68 17.97 -11.98 -8.65
CA LYS A 68 18.45 -12.77 -9.81
C LYS A 68 19.52 -13.78 -9.40
N THR A 69 20.39 -13.41 -8.45
CA THR A 69 21.51 -14.26 -8.01
C THR A 69 21.08 -15.30 -6.97
N ASN A 70 20.26 -14.90 -5.99
CA ASN A 70 20.00 -15.70 -4.80
C ASN A 70 18.67 -16.49 -4.85
N ASP A 71 17.71 -16.06 -5.69
CA ASP A 71 16.41 -16.71 -5.85
C ASP A 71 15.97 -16.75 -7.32
N PRO A 72 16.52 -17.67 -8.13
CA PRO A 72 16.19 -17.78 -9.55
C PRO A 72 14.69 -18.03 -9.81
N GLN A 73 13.99 -18.74 -8.91
CA GLN A 73 12.55 -19.00 -9.08
C GLN A 73 11.74 -17.71 -8.91
N ARG A 74 12.07 -16.89 -7.89
CA ARG A 74 11.46 -15.57 -7.72
C ARG A 74 11.80 -14.66 -8.89
N TRP A 75 13.05 -14.71 -9.38
CA TRP A 75 13.46 -13.94 -10.55
C TRP A 75 12.62 -14.28 -11.79
N ASN A 76 12.42 -15.54 -12.09
CA ASN A 76 11.61 -15.96 -13.23
C ASN A 76 10.16 -15.46 -13.11
N ARG A 77 9.54 -15.57 -11.94
CA ARG A 77 8.20 -15.01 -11.71
C ARG A 77 8.16 -13.49 -11.90
N LEU A 78 9.20 -12.76 -11.48
CA LEU A 78 9.29 -11.30 -11.68
C LEU A 78 9.41 -10.96 -13.18
N VAL A 79 10.21 -11.72 -13.93
CA VAL A 79 10.38 -11.52 -15.38
C VAL A 79 9.09 -11.84 -16.14
N GLU A 80 8.43 -12.96 -15.82
CA GLU A 80 7.13 -13.32 -16.41
C GLU A 80 6.07 -12.25 -16.13
N GLY A 81 5.91 -11.85 -14.86
CA GLY A 81 4.95 -10.81 -14.50
C GLY A 81 5.28 -9.44 -15.10
N ALA A 82 6.56 -9.11 -15.26
CA ALA A 82 6.97 -7.88 -15.92
C ALA A 82 6.66 -7.91 -17.43
N LEU A 83 6.87 -9.06 -18.08
CA LEU A 83 6.56 -9.23 -19.50
C LEU A 83 5.06 -9.16 -19.76
N ASP A 84 4.25 -9.87 -18.97
CA ASP A 84 2.79 -9.81 -19.08
C ASP A 84 2.26 -8.39 -18.87
N GLY A 85 2.78 -7.70 -17.86
CA GLY A 85 2.43 -6.31 -17.61
C GLY A 85 2.85 -5.35 -18.72
N GLU A 86 4.02 -5.59 -19.37
CA GLU A 86 4.47 -4.79 -20.51
C GLU A 86 3.60 -5.03 -21.74
N ILE A 87 3.23 -6.30 -21.99
CA ILE A 87 2.30 -6.67 -23.06
C ILE A 87 0.94 -5.99 -22.85
N LEU A 88 0.40 -6.05 -21.61
CA LEU A 88 -0.87 -5.39 -21.28
C LEU A 88 -0.82 -3.89 -21.56
N ASP A 89 0.18 -3.19 -21.01
CA ASP A 89 0.28 -1.73 -21.18
C ASP A 89 0.42 -1.34 -22.67
N ARG A 90 1.16 -2.13 -23.47
CA ARG A 90 1.27 -1.90 -24.93
C ARG A 90 -0.01 -2.18 -25.69
N LEU A 91 -0.77 -3.22 -25.31
CA LEU A 91 -2.09 -3.48 -25.90
C LEU A 91 -3.05 -2.33 -25.63
N VAL A 92 -3.08 -1.83 -24.38
CA VAL A 92 -3.89 -0.67 -24.01
C VAL A 92 -3.47 0.55 -24.82
N LEU A 93 -2.17 0.81 -24.93
CA LEU A 93 -1.64 1.95 -25.69
C LEU A 93 -1.97 1.87 -27.19
N GLN A 94 -1.84 0.69 -27.80
CA GLN A 94 -2.22 0.46 -29.19
C GLN A 94 -3.72 0.70 -29.39
N ALA A 95 -4.57 0.16 -28.52
CA ALA A 95 -6.01 0.34 -28.60
C ALA A 95 -6.44 1.81 -28.40
N ALA A 96 -5.77 2.54 -27.52
CA ALA A 96 -6.00 3.97 -27.33
C ALA A 96 -5.64 4.77 -28.60
N LYS A 97 -4.48 4.47 -29.20
CA LYS A 97 -4.03 5.09 -30.46
C LYS A 97 -4.95 4.77 -31.64
N GLU A 98 -5.40 3.52 -31.77
CA GLU A 98 -6.38 3.10 -32.81
C GLU A 98 -7.70 3.87 -32.69
N LYS A 99 -8.11 4.22 -31.46
CA LYS A 99 -9.30 5.05 -31.23
C LYS A 99 -9.04 6.55 -31.34
N GLY A 100 -7.85 6.96 -31.77
CA GLY A 100 -7.48 8.36 -31.97
C GLY A 100 -7.39 9.16 -30.68
N MET A 101 -7.19 8.49 -29.52
CA MET A 101 -7.02 9.18 -28.24
C MET A 101 -5.67 9.89 -28.19
N THR A 102 -5.65 11.07 -27.61
CA THR A 102 -4.46 11.90 -27.43
C THR A 102 -4.48 12.55 -26.05
N VAL A 103 -3.32 12.79 -25.49
CA VAL A 103 -3.16 13.50 -24.23
C VAL A 103 -3.17 14.99 -24.48
N SER A 104 -3.91 15.76 -23.68
CA SER A 104 -3.88 17.22 -23.79
C SER A 104 -2.53 17.77 -23.34
N PRO A 105 -2.01 18.85 -23.97
CA PRO A 105 -0.78 19.50 -23.53
C PRO A 105 -0.81 19.92 -22.05
N ASP A 106 -1.99 20.35 -21.57
CA ASP A 106 -2.19 20.77 -20.18
C ASP A 106 -2.05 19.59 -19.20
N ASP A 107 -2.59 18.43 -19.53
CA ASP A 107 -2.50 17.24 -18.66
C ASP A 107 -1.06 16.71 -18.61
N LEU A 108 -0.36 16.73 -19.74
CA LEU A 108 1.05 16.38 -19.79
C LEU A 108 1.90 17.34 -18.96
N GLU A 109 1.67 18.65 -19.06
CA GLU A 109 2.41 19.65 -18.29
C GLU A 109 2.12 19.54 -16.78
N LYS A 110 0.87 19.30 -16.39
CA LYS A 110 0.49 19.05 -15.00
C LYS A 110 1.19 17.81 -14.44
N ALA A 111 1.23 16.70 -15.18
CA ALA A 111 1.90 15.48 -14.77
C ALA A 111 3.41 15.69 -14.62
N TYR A 112 4.01 16.39 -15.56
CA TYR A 112 5.44 16.72 -15.52
C TYR A 112 5.80 17.61 -14.33
N THR A 113 5.04 18.69 -14.11
CA THR A 113 5.23 19.60 -12.98
C THR A 113 5.05 18.88 -11.66
N LYS A 114 4.01 18.06 -11.53
CA LYS A 114 3.77 17.24 -10.33
C LYS A 114 4.95 16.30 -10.04
N SER A 115 5.54 15.68 -11.05
CA SER A 115 6.71 14.81 -10.88
C SER A 115 7.92 15.59 -10.35
N LYS A 116 8.14 16.81 -10.83
CA LYS A 116 9.20 17.70 -10.34
C LYS A 116 8.95 18.17 -8.91
N GLU A 117 7.73 18.54 -8.57
CA GLU A 117 7.35 18.99 -7.22
C GLU A 117 7.50 17.88 -6.18
N MET A 118 7.09 16.65 -6.52
CA MET A 118 7.19 15.50 -5.61
C MET A 118 8.63 15.15 -5.25
N LEU A 119 9.56 15.29 -6.17
CA LEU A 119 10.98 14.96 -5.99
C LEU A 119 11.81 16.16 -5.54
N GLY A 120 11.39 17.36 -5.91
CA GLY A 120 12.21 18.56 -5.93
C GLY A 120 13.09 18.61 -7.18
N GLU A 121 13.39 19.83 -7.65
CA GLU A 121 14.10 20.05 -8.93
C GLU A 121 15.46 19.35 -9.02
N GLU A 122 16.24 19.39 -7.94
CA GLU A 122 17.60 18.81 -7.90
C GLU A 122 17.54 17.28 -8.03
N LYS A 123 16.72 16.61 -7.23
CA LYS A 123 16.55 15.15 -7.28
C LYS A 123 15.91 14.67 -8.56
N PHE A 124 15.03 15.48 -9.16
CA PHE A 124 14.43 15.16 -10.45
C PHE A 124 15.48 15.19 -11.55
N ALA A 125 16.36 16.20 -11.57
CA ALA A 125 17.46 16.28 -12.52
C ALA A 125 18.48 15.13 -12.33
N GLU A 126 18.79 14.77 -11.09
CA GLU A 126 19.63 13.62 -10.74
C GLU A 126 19.00 12.30 -11.24
N MET A 127 17.71 12.09 -11.02
CA MET A 127 16.96 10.93 -11.52
C MET A 127 17.06 10.81 -13.04
N LEU A 128 16.84 11.89 -13.80
CA LEU A 128 16.95 11.86 -15.26
C LEU A 128 18.38 11.48 -15.71
N LYS A 129 19.38 11.98 -15.01
CA LYS A 129 20.80 11.68 -15.29
C LYS A 129 21.11 10.20 -14.99
N ASP A 130 20.69 9.69 -13.85
CA ASP A 130 20.94 8.30 -13.42
C ASP A 130 20.24 7.30 -14.34
N GLN A 131 19.05 7.63 -14.80
CA GLN A 131 18.31 6.85 -15.78
C GLN A 131 18.78 7.08 -17.22
N GLN A 132 19.80 7.93 -17.44
CA GLN A 132 20.31 8.31 -18.76
C GLN A 132 19.18 8.72 -19.72
N THR A 133 18.16 9.39 -19.19
CA THR A 133 16.98 9.81 -19.95
C THR A 133 16.94 11.34 -20.09
N SER A 134 16.43 11.82 -21.23
CA SER A 134 16.22 13.25 -21.45
C SER A 134 14.84 13.68 -20.95
N GLU A 135 14.68 14.97 -20.65
CA GLU A 135 13.38 15.56 -20.34
C GLU A 135 12.33 15.25 -21.42
N LYS A 136 12.72 15.31 -22.69
CA LYS A 136 11.85 14.97 -23.82
C LYS A 136 11.40 13.49 -23.76
N ALA A 137 12.29 12.57 -23.47
CA ALA A 137 11.99 11.16 -23.35
C ALA A 137 11.10 10.88 -22.12
N TYR A 138 11.33 11.58 -21.02
CA TYR A 138 10.49 11.49 -19.83
C TYR A 138 9.08 12.01 -20.09
N ARG A 139 8.93 13.11 -20.81
CA ARG A 139 7.60 13.63 -21.23
C ARG A 139 6.86 12.64 -22.13
N ALA A 140 7.55 12.00 -23.07
CA ALA A 140 6.96 10.95 -23.91
C ALA A 140 6.49 9.75 -23.07
N PHE A 141 7.28 9.34 -22.09
CA PHE A 141 6.88 8.30 -21.13
C PHE A 141 5.63 8.71 -20.34
N LEU A 142 5.56 9.95 -19.84
CA LEU A 142 4.36 10.45 -19.14
C LEU A 142 3.14 10.46 -20.05
N GLU A 143 3.31 10.88 -21.31
CA GLU A 143 2.23 10.88 -22.29
C GLU A 143 1.66 9.48 -22.50
N GLU A 144 2.51 8.47 -22.68
CA GLU A 144 2.07 7.07 -22.79
C GLU A 144 1.34 6.60 -21.54
N ARG A 145 1.85 6.92 -20.34
CA ARG A 145 1.19 6.55 -19.07
C ARG A 145 -0.18 7.18 -18.92
N ILE A 146 -0.31 8.48 -19.21
CA ILE A 146 -1.59 9.18 -19.16
C ILE A 146 -2.58 8.57 -20.15
N LEU A 147 -2.12 8.24 -21.37
CA LEU A 147 -2.97 7.65 -22.39
C LEU A 147 -3.48 6.27 -21.99
N ILE A 148 -2.62 5.45 -21.39
CA ILE A 148 -2.98 4.14 -20.82
C ILE A 148 -4.04 4.29 -19.73
N ASP A 149 -3.85 5.23 -18.80
CA ASP A 149 -4.80 5.45 -17.70
C ASP A 149 -6.15 5.95 -18.23
N GLN A 150 -6.15 6.92 -19.16
CA GLN A 150 -7.36 7.43 -19.81
C GLN A 150 -8.12 6.32 -20.57
N TYR A 151 -7.42 5.39 -21.19
CA TYR A 151 -8.09 4.30 -21.88
C TYR A 151 -8.68 3.27 -20.90
N LYS A 152 -7.98 2.96 -19.81
CA LYS A 152 -8.51 2.13 -18.71
C LYS A 152 -9.76 2.78 -18.11
N ASP A 153 -9.71 4.08 -17.82
CA ASP A 153 -10.88 4.83 -17.33
C ASP A 153 -12.07 4.75 -18.30
N LYS A 154 -11.79 4.74 -19.61
CA LYS A 154 -12.84 4.58 -20.61
C LYS A 154 -13.46 3.17 -20.63
N ILE A 155 -12.67 2.10 -20.38
CA ILE A 155 -13.21 0.75 -20.24
C ILE A 155 -14.13 0.66 -19.01
N LEU A 156 -13.82 1.43 -17.96
CA LEU A 156 -14.50 1.39 -16.67
C LEU A 156 -15.64 2.41 -16.52
N ALA A 157 -15.81 3.31 -17.52
CA ALA A 157 -16.65 4.51 -17.38
C ALA A 157 -18.13 4.22 -17.07
N ASP A 158 -18.65 3.12 -17.59
CA ASP A 158 -20.06 2.76 -17.51
C ASP A 158 -20.33 1.69 -16.42
N LEU A 159 -19.33 1.38 -15.57
CA LEU A 159 -19.49 0.41 -14.51
C LEU A 159 -20.18 1.03 -13.30
N GLU A 160 -21.33 0.48 -12.97
CA GLU A 160 -22.09 0.80 -11.77
C GLU A 160 -22.48 -0.48 -11.04
N ILE A 161 -22.61 -0.39 -9.74
CA ILE A 161 -23.15 -1.48 -8.91
C ILE A 161 -24.59 -1.11 -8.55
N PRO A 162 -25.59 -1.85 -9.05
CA PRO A 162 -26.99 -1.62 -8.71
C PRO A 162 -27.23 -1.76 -7.20
N GLU A 163 -28.20 -1.00 -6.69
CA GLU A 163 -28.53 -0.98 -5.26
C GLU A 163 -28.96 -2.37 -4.74
N ASP A 164 -29.75 -3.09 -5.52
CA ASP A 164 -30.23 -4.43 -5.20
C ASP A 164 -29.06 -5.44 -5.03
N VAL A 165 -28.00 -5.29 -5.82
CA VAL A 165 -26.77 -6.12 -5.67
C VAL A 165 -26.03 -5.80 -4.37
N ILE A 166 -26.04 -4.54 -3.94
CA ILE A 166 -25.44 -4.13 -2.66
C ILE A 166 -26.22 -4.68 -1.49
N GLU A 167 -27.57 -4.61 -1.55
CA GLU A 167 -28.47 -5.17 -0.55
C GLU A 167 -28.32 -6.70 -0.46
N GLU A 168 -28.35 -7.42 -1.58
CA GLU A 168 -28.16 -8.86 -1.64
C GLU A 168 -26.82 -9.29 -1.04
N TYR A 169 -25.75 -8.52 -1.33
CA TYR A 169 -24.43 -8.78 -0.76
C TYR A 169 -24.43 -8.60 0.76
N TYR A 170 -25.06 -7.54 1.27
CA TYR A 170 -25.18 -7.30 2.71
C TYR A 170 -25.93 -8.41 3.40
N ASP A 171 -27.09 -8.81 2.87
CA ASP A 171 -27.96 -9.85 3.44
C ASP A 171 -27.29 -11.23 3.42
N GLY A 172 -26.57 -11.55 2.34
CA GLY A 172 -25.83 -12.79 2.19
C GLY A 172 -24.57 -12.90 3.07
N HIS A 173 -24.04 -11.78 3.55
CA HIS A 173 -22.77 -11.71 4.28
C HIS A 173 -22.91 -11.09 5.69
N GLY A 174 -24.06 -11.17 6.31
CA GLY A 174 -24.41 -10.48 7.56
C GLY A 174 -23.37 -10.62 8.69
N THR A 175 -22.71 -11.80 8.82
CA THR A 175 -21.64 -12.01 9.82
C THR A 175 -20.34 -11.27 9.49
N SER A 176 -20.12 -10.90 8.23
CA SER A 176 -18.94 -10.12 7.80
C SER A 176 -19.07 -8.64 8.16
N PHE A 177 -20.29 -8.18 8.44
CA PHE A 177 -20.59 -6.80 8.84
C PHE A 177 -20.75 -6.65 10.34
N MET A 178 -20.05 -7.46 11.12
CA MET A 178 -19.95 -7.23 12.56
C MET A 178 -18.84 -6.25 12.90
N SER A 179 -19.16 -5.27 13.73
CA SER A 179 -18.15 -4.41 14.31
C SER A 179 -17.21 -5.21 15.20
N GLU A 180 -15.97 -4.77 15.30
CA GLU A 180 -15.04 -5.38 16.26
C GLU A 180 -15.45 -5.05 17.69
N GLU A 181 -15.28 -6.01 18.60
CA GLU A 181 -15.31 -5.73 20.02
C GLU A 181 -14.21 -4.72 20.36
N ARG A 182 -14.56 -3.67 21.12
CA ARG A 182 -13.63 -2.63 21.53
C ARG A 182 -13.74 -2.37 23.02
N VAL A 183 -12.63 -2.03 23.62
CA VAL A 183 -12.56 -1.70 25.04
C VAL A 183 -11.88 -0.36 25.25
N LYS A 184 -12.24 0.30 26.35
CA LYS A 184 -11.60 1.50 26.84
C LYS A 184 -11.09 1.21 28.24
N LEU A 185 -9.82 1.44 28.47
CA LEU A 185 -9.09 1.01 29.67
C LEU A 185 -8.39 2.17 30.36
N GLU A 186 -8.26 2.04 31.69
CA GLU A 186 -7.22 2.69 32.48
C GLU A 186 -6.14 1.67 32.81
N VAL A 187 -4.88 1.98 32.51
CA VAL A 187 -3.76 1.04 32.60
C VAL A 187 -2.63 1.69 33.41
N LEU A 188 -2.25 1.03 34.50
CA LEU A 188 -1.01 1.33 35.21
C LEU A 188 0.04 0.30 34.76
N VAL A 189 1.26 0.75 34.56
CA VAL A 189 2.41 -0.14 34.28
C VAL A 189 3.45 0.11 35.36
N VAL A 190 3.82 -0.92 36.06
CA VAL A 190 4.74 -0.86 37.19
C VAL A 190 5.87 -1.88 37.05
N ASP A 191 7.01 -1.63 37.70
CA ASP A 191 8.23 -2.40 37.49
C ASP A 191 8.27 -3.74 38.23
N SER A 192 7.52 -3.91 39.35
CA SER A 192 7.54 -5.14 40.15
C SER A 192 6.16 -5.67 40.47
N ALA A 193 6.10 -6.96 40.81
CA ALA A 193 4.88 -7.64 41.22
C ALA A 193 4.32 -7.03 42.51
N GLU A 194 5.19 -6.74 43.45
CA GLU A 194 4.79 -6.16 44.76
C GLU A 194 4.14 -4.78 44.59
N MET A 195 4.70 -3.94 43.70
CA MET A 195 4.13 -2.65 43.37
C MET A 195 2.78 -2.79 42.65
N ALA A 196 2.65 -3.82 41.80
CA ALA A 196 1.41 -4.10 41.10
C ALA A 196 0.30 -4.55 42.06
N ASP A 197 0.62 -5.40 43.03
CA ASP A 197 -0.32 -5.85 44.07
C ASP A 197 -0.72 -4.66 44.98
N GLU A 198 0.21 -3.79 45.40
CA GLU A 198 -0.10 -2.59 46.18
C GLU A 198 -1.01 -1.64 45.37
N ALA A 199 -0.68 -1.39 44.10
CA ALA A 199 -1.49 -0.51 43.24
C ALA A 199 -2.88 -1.11 42.98
N TYR A 200 -2.99 -2.41 42.79
CA TYR A 200 -4.25 -3.12 42.59
C TYR A 200 -5.17 -2.99 43.81
N GLU A 201 -4.68 -3.27 45.03
CA GLU A 201 -5.47 -3.14 46.23
C GLU A 201 -5.94 -1.69 46.48
N LYS A 202 -5.06 -0.71 46.30
CA LYS A 202 -5.43 0.72 46.38
C LYS A 202 -6.47 1.10 45.33
N PHE A 203 -6.37 0.57 44.15
CA PHE A 203 -7.36 0.83 43.08
C PHE A 203 -8.71 0.26 43.46
N LYS A 204 -8.77 -0.96 44.04
CA LYS A 204 -9.98 -1.58 44.56
C LYS A 204 -10.59 -0.80 45.74
N GLU A 205 -9.78 -0.19 46.59
CA GLU A 205 -10.20 0.68 47.67
C GLU A 205 -10.78 2.01 47.15
N GLY A 206 -10.72 2.29 45.87
CA GLY A 206 -11.30 3.46 45.22
C GLY A 206 -10.36 4.66 45.16
N GLN A 207 -9.04 4.47 45.35
CA GLN A 207 -8.10 5.55 45.11
C GLN A 207 -8.22 6.06 43.66
N PRO A 208 -8.18 7.40 43.46
CA PRO A 208 -8.26 8.01 42.15
C PRO A 208 -7.14 7.48 41.19
N PHE A 209 -7.50 7.17 39.98
CA PHE A 209 -6.55 6.64 38.99
C PHE A 209 -5.35 7.56 38.76
N ASP A 210 -5.58 8.88 38.75
CA ASP A 210 -4.49 9.85 38.54
C ASP A 210 -3.46 9.85 39.66
N ASP A 211 -3.90 9.64 40.93
CA ASP A 211 -3.01 9.52 42.08
C ASP A 211 -2.17 8.22 41.98
N LEU A 212 -2.79 7.12 41.54
CA LEU A 212 -2.11 5.86 41.34
C LEU A 212 -1.12 5.94 40.17
N MET A 213 -1.50 6.62 39.09
CA MET A 213 -0.60 6.90 37.97
C MET A 213 0.64 7.65 38.40
N GLU A 214 0.45 8.70 39.19
CA GLU A 214 1.55 9.54 39.68
C GLU A 214 2.47 8.76 40.63
N LYS A 215 1.90 7.94 41.49
CA LYS A 215 2.66 7.20 42.50
C LYS A 215 3.38 5.98 41.97
N PHE A 216 2.75 5.18 41.12
CA PHE A 216 3.19 3.84 40.78
C PHE A 216 3.62 3.65 39.33
N SER A 217 3.03 4.38 38.38
CA SER A 217 3.17 4.03 36.97
C SER A 217 4.42 4.62 36.32
N ILE A 218 5.16 3.78 35.61
CA ILE A 218 6.29 4.20 34.76
C ILE A 218 5.84 4.89 33.46
N LEU A 219 4.55 4.85 33.14
CA LEU A 219 4.01 5.48 31.93
C LEU A 219 4.11 7.01 31.97
N LYS A 220 4.04 7.62 33.16
CA LYS A 220 4.20 9.05 33.35
C LYS A 220 5.56 9.58 32.88
N GLU A 221 6.62 8.81 33.10
CA GLU A 221 7.98 9.15 32.66
C GLU A 221 8.09 9.19 31.12
N ARG A 222 7.19 8.47 30.45
CA ARG A 222 7.06 8.42 28.98
C ARG A 222 6.03 9.43 28.46
N GLY A 223 5.46 10.29 29.31
CA GLY A 223 4.43 11.27 28.94
C GLY A 223 3.07 10.65 28.59
N LEU A 224 2.81 9.43 29.06
CA LEU A 224 1.57 8.71 28.81
C LEU A 224 0.62 8.81 29.99
N THR A 225 -0.69 8.94 29.71
CA THR A 225 -1.73 9.12 30.75
C THR A 225 -2.29 7.82 31.29
N GLY A 226 -1.91 6.67 30.73
CA GLY A 226 -2.49 5.37 31.08
C GLY A 226 -3.97 5.20 30.66
N ARG A 227 -4.61 6.23 30.11
CA ARG A 227 -5.98 6.16 29.60
C ARG A 227 -5.96 5.83 28.11
N THR A 228 -6.67 4.78 27.74
CA THR A 228 -6.75 4.41 26.32
C THR A 228 -7.89 5.15 25.62
N ARG A 229 -7.79 5.28 24.30
CA ARG A 229 -8.94 5.45 23.42
C ARG A 229 -9.66 4.10 23.29
N TRP A 230 -10.67 4.00 22.45
CA TRP A 230 -11.25 2.74 22.07
C TRP A 230 -10.20 1.87 21.33
N ILE A 231 -9.87 0.72 21.91
CA ILE A 231 -8.90 -0.23 21.39
C ILE A 231 -9.65 -1.48 20.93
N PRO A 232 -9.40 -2.03 19.73
CA PRO A 232 -9.90 -3.34 19.36
C PRO A 232 -9.43 -4.40 20.37
N TYR A 233 -10.37 -5.18 20.89
CA TYR A 233 -10.08 -6.23 21.88
C TYR A 233 -8.98 -7.19 21.39
N LYS A 234 -9.07 -7.60 20.11
CA LYS A 234 -8.07 -8.49 19.48
C LYS A 234 -6.66 -7.90 19.33
N SER A 235 -6.50 -6.59 19.45
CA SER A 235 -5.18 -5.94 19.38
C SER A 235 -4.44 -5.90 20.72
N LEU A 236 -5.11 -6.26 21.81
CA LEU A 236 -4.50 -6.34 23.14
C LEU A 236 -3.57 -7.55 23.25
N PRO A 237 -2.56 -7.53 24.17
CA PRO A 237 -1.80 -8.72 24.51
C PRO A 237 -2.72 -9.87 24.95
N GLN A 238 -2.37 -11.11 24.60
CA GLN A 238 -3.21 -12.29 24.82
C GLN A 238 -3.56 -12.48 26.32
N GLU A 239 -2.61 -12.18 27.20
CA GLU A 239 -2.78 -12.25 28.65
C GLU A 239 -3.84 -11.27 29.15
N VAL A 240 -3.88 -10.07 28.54
CA VAL A 240 -4.90 -9.05 28.87
C VAL A 240 -6.26 -9.44 28.30
N GLN A 241 -6.30 -9.98 27.09
CA GLN A 241 -7.55 -10.49 26.48
C GLN A 241 -8.19 -11.55 27.38
N PHE A 242 -7.38 -12.49 27.89
CA PHE A 242 -7.86 -13.56 28.76
C PHE A 242 -8.51 -13.03 30.04
N LEU A 243 -7.93 -11.99 30.66
CA LEU A 243 -8.48 -11.35 31.85
C LEU A 243 -9.77 -10.58 31.58
N ILE A 244 -9.84 -9.88 30.46
CA ILE A 244 -11.01 -9.09 30.06
C ILE A 244 -12.20 -10.00 29.70
N GLN A 245 -11.96 -11.18 29.14
CA GLN A 245 -13.00 -12.06 28.62
C GLN A 245 -14.07 -12.43 29.65
N GLY A 246 -13.71 -12.53 30.94
CA GLY A 246 -14.65 -12.87 32.03
C GLY A 246 -15.04 -11.72 32.93
N SER A 247 -14.70 -10.46 32.55
CA SER A 247 -14.85 -9.29 33.39
C SER A 247 -15.86 -8.30 32.85
N GLU A 248 -16.42 -7.47 33.70
CA GLU A 248 -17.44 -6.45 33.38
C GLU A 248 -16.83 -5.04 33.38
N VAL A 249 -17.61 -4.08 32.83
CA VAL A 249 -17.25 -2.66 32.89
C VAL A 249 -17.20 -2.22 34.34
N GLY A 250 -16.11 -1.59 34.74
CA GLY A 250 -15.84 -1.17 36.13
C GLY A 250 -14.89 -2.09 36.87
N ASP A 251 -14.67 -3.31 36.40
CA ASP A 251 -13.78 -4.27 37.04
C ASP A 251 -12.31 -3.81 36.95
N ILE A 252 -11.58 -4.09 38.03
CA ILE A 252 -10.13 -3.92 38.12
C ILE A 252 -9.52 -5.31 38.03
N LEU A 253 -8.74 -5.56 36.97
CA LEU A 253 -8.17 -6.86 36.68
C LEU A 253 -6.94 -7.13 37.57
N ALA A 254 -6.77 -8.39 37.96
CA ALA A 254 -5.58 -8.83 38.69
C ALA A 254 -4.31 -8.46 37.92
N PRO A 255 -3.22 -8.12 38.64
CA PRO A 255 -1.97 -7.76 38.01
C PRO A 255 -1.48 -8.83 37.04
N VAL A 256 -1.08 -8.42 35.83
CA VAL A 256 -0.57 -9.33 34.79
C VAL A 256 0.81 -8.91 34.33
N LYS A 257 1.73 -9.87 34.26
CA LYS A 257 3.07 -9.65 33.75
C LYS A 257 3.06 -9.47 32.23
N SER A 258 3.74 -8.44 31.74
CA SER A 258 3.93 -8.16 30.33
C SER A 258 5.40 -7.85 30.04
N LYS A 259 5.73 -7.55 28.78
CA LYS A 259 7.10 -7.23 28.35
C LYS A 259 7.66 -5.95 29.02
N ASP A 260 6.77 -4.98 29.26
CA ASP A 260 7.14 -3.65 29.78
C ASP A 260 6.96 -3.50 31.31
N GLY A 261 6.67 -4.59 32.04
CA GLY A 261 6.41 -4.59 33.47
C GLY A 261 5.13 -5.33 33.83
N TYR A 262 4.52 -4.94 34.94
CA TYR A 262 3.25 -5.48 35.40
C TYR A 262 2.13 -4.49 35.11
N TYR A 263 1.03 -4.99 34.57
CA TYR A 263 -0.16 -4.18 34.24
C TYR A 263 -1.22 -4.35 35.32
N VAL A 264 -1.76 -3.22 35.78
CA VAL A 264 -3.00 -3.14 36.56
C VAL A 264 -4.01 -2.38 35.72
N ILE A 265 -5.11 -3.02 35.41
CA ILE A 265 -6.06 -2.54 34.38
C ILE A 265 -7.45 -2.41 34.97
N LYS A 266 -8.13 -1.29 34.68
CA LYS A 266 -9.55 -1.13 34.90
C LYS A 266 -10.28 -1.01 33.59
N ILE A 267 -11.39 -1.74 33.46
CA ILE A 267 -12.27 -1.66 32.30
C ILE A 267 -13.19 -0.45 32.48
N ILE A 268 -13.02 0.57 31.64
CA ILE A 268 -13.81 1.81 31.71
C ILE A 268 -15.08 1.67 30.88
N ASP A 269 -14.98 1.02 29.72
CA ASP A 269 -16.11 0.85 28.82
C ASP A 269 -15.85 -0.30 27.86
N ARG A 270 -16.92 -0.91 27.32
CA ARG A 270 -16.87 -2.03 26.39
C ARG A 270 -17.93 -1.90 25.32
N GLN A 271 -17.53 -2.04 24.08
CA GLN A 271 -18.43 -2.13 22.93
C GLN A 271 -18.45 -3.55 22.44
N GLU A 272 -19.57 -4.23 22.66
CA GLU A 272 -19.79 -5.57 22.10
C GLU A 272 -19.86 -5.52 20.58
N PRO A 273 -19.47 -6.61 19.91
CA PRO A 273 -19.68 -6.74 18.48
C PRO A 273 -21.15 -6.54 18.14
N ALA A 274 -21.42 -5.69 17.18
CA ALA A 274 -22.78 -5.44 16.70
C ALA A 274 -22.80 -5.46 15.18
N ILE A 275 -23.94 -5.84 14.60
CA ILE A 275 -24.12 -5.76 13.15
C ILE A 275 -24.07 -4.28 12.76
N ILE A 276 -23.20 -3.94 11.83
CA ILE A 276 -23.13 -2.62 11.22
C ILE A 276 -24.37 -2.46 10.35
N PRO A 277 -25.25 -1.48 10.62
CA PRO A 277 -26.45 -1.30 9.81
C PRO A 277 -26.13 -1.09 8.32
N TYR A 278 -27.03 -1.56 7.45
CA TYR A 278 -26.89 -1.44 5.99
C TYR A 278 -26.48 -0.03 5.54
N GLU A 279 -27.17 1.01 6.02
CA GLU A 279 -26.88 2.41 5.69
C GLU A 279 -25.44 2.86 5.98
N LYS A 280 -24.76 2.18 6.92
CA LYS A 280 -23.34 2.46 7.24
C LYS A 280 -22.38 1.56 6.48
N ALA A 281 -22.83 0.40 6.05
CA ALA A 281 -22.04 -0.57 5.30
C ALA A 281 -22.11 -0.35 3.79
N LYS A 282 -23.20 0.22 3.29
CA LYS A 282 -23.55 0.39 1.89
C LYS A 282 -22.42 0.96 1.03
N ASP A 283 -21.87 2.10 1.40
CA ASP A 283 -20.82 2.77 0.59
C ASP A 283 -19.55 1.90 0.52
N MET A 284 -19.19 1.26 1.62
CA MET A 284 -18.02 0.36 1.67
C MET A 284 -18.24 -0.89 0.80
N ILE A 285 -19.45 -1.45 0.82
CA ILE A 285 -19.82 -2.60 -0.02
C ILE A 285 -19.78 -2.19 -1.49
N ALA A 286 -20.44 -1.09 -1.84
CA ALA A 286 -20.48 -0.56 -3.19
C ALA A 286 -19.07 -0.34 -3.75
N GLU A 287 -18.19 0.29 -2.96
CA GLU A 287 -16.80 0.52 -3.34
C GLU A 287 -16.02 -0.80 -3.51
N SER A 288 -16.25 -1.79 -2.64
CA SER A 288 -15.60 -3.10 -2.74
C SER A 288 -16.07 -3.89 -3.97
N LEU A 289 -17.38 -3.93 -4.21
CA LEU A 289 -17.96 -4.59 -5.38
C LEU A 289 -17.53 -3.90 -6.68
N LEU A 290 -17.49 -2.57 -6.68
CA LEU A 290 -17.03 -1.81 -7.85
C LEU A 290 -15.57 -2.11 -8.18
N ARG A 291 -14.66 -2.14 -7.18
CA ARG A 291 -13.26 -2.51 -7.40
C ARG A 291 -13.10 -3.91 -8.01
N ASN A 292 -13.89 -4.88 -7.52
CA ASN A 292 -13.87 -6.23 -8.08
C ASN A 292 -14.35 -6.22 -9.54
N ARG A 293 -15.44 -5.51 -9.81
CA ARG A 293 -16.01 -5.40 -11.16
C ARG A 293 -15.07 -4.67 -12.13
N GLU A 294 -14.38 -3.64 -11.64
CA GLU A 294 -13.35 -2.92 -12.40
C GLU A 294 -12.18 -3.86 -12.77
N ALA A 295 -11.72 -4.69 -11.82
CA ALA A 295 -10.67 -5.66 -12.07
C ALA A 295 -11.10 -6.72 -13.11
N GLU A 296 -12.30 -7.28 -12.97
CA GLU A 296 -12.88 -8.23 -13.93
C GLU A 296 -13.00 -7.61 -15.32
N ALA A 297 -13.51 -6.39 -15.43
CA ALA A 297 -13.69 -5.73 -16.74
C ALA A 297 -12.34 -5.45 -17.45
N LEU A 298 -11.30 -5.10 -16.70
CA LEU A 298 -9.96 -4.94 -17.26
C LEU A 298 -9.35 -6.29 -17.68
N ASP A 299 -9.57 -7.35 -16.89
CA ASP A 299 -9.09 -8.70 -17.23
C ASP A 299 -9.80 -9.24 -18.48
N ASP A 300 -11.12 -9.14 -18.54
CA ASP A 300 -11.93 -9.51 -19.70
C ASP A 300 -11.47 -8.77 -20.98
N TRP A 301 -11.23 -7.46 -20.85
CA TRP A 301 -10.72 -6.68 -21.96
C TRP A 301 -9.33 -7.16 -22.38
N TYR A 302 -8.44 -7.45 -21.42
CA TYR A 302 -7.09 -7.93 -21.66
C TYR A 302 -7.09 -9.27 -22.38
N VAL A 303 -7.89 -10.23 -21.91
CA VAL A 303 -8.03 -11.55 -22.55
C VAL A 303 -8.43 -11.40 -24.02
N GLN A 304 -9.46 -10.60 -24.30
CA GLN A 304 -9.92 -10.34 -25.67
C GLN A 304 -8.88 -9.63 -26.54
N ALA A 305 -8.17 -8.67 -25.98
CA ALA A 305 -7.10 -7.95 -26.70
C ALA A 305 -5.91 -8.88 -26.98
N ARG A 306 -5.57 -9.73 -26.01
CA ARG A 306 -4.46 -10.69 -26.11
C ARG A 306 -4.71 -11.79 -27.14
N GLU A 307 -5.96 -12.28 -27.24
CA GLU A 307 -6.36 -13.26 -28.25
C GLU A 307 -6.21 -12.75 -29.69
N LYS A 308 -6.40 -11.44 -29.90
CA LYS A 308 -6.28 -10.79 -31.20
C LYS A 308 -4.84 -10.40 -31.55
N ALA A 309 -3.97 -10.38 -30.56
CA ALA A 309 -2.59 -9.93 -30.71
C ALA A 309 -1.65 -11.08 -31.10
N THR A 310 -0.63 -10.75 -31.89
CA THR A 310 0.48 -11.65 -32.17
C THR A 310 1.62 -11.34 -31.19
N VAL A 311 2.01 -12.36 -30.39
CA VAL A 311 3.18 -12.25 -29.52
C VAL A 311 4.18 -13.31 -29.92
N GLU A 312 5.37 -12.84 -30.29
CA GLU A 312 6.52 -13.67 -30.61
C GLU A 312 7.51 -13.60 -29.45
N TYR A 313 7.71 -14.69 -28.74
CA TYR A 313 8.73 -14.80 -27.70
C TYR A 313 10.08 -15.12 -28.33
N ILE A 314 11.08 -14.32 -27.96
CA ILE A 314 12.45 -14.52 -28.41
C ILE A 314 13.16 -15.24 -27.25
N ASN A 315 13.43 -16.52 -27.42
CA ASN A 315 14.25 -17.26 -26.45
C ASN A 315 15.65 -16.64 -26.40
N PRO A 316 16.13 -16.22 -25.21
CA PRO A 316 17.50 -15.77 -25.04
C PRO A 316 18.52 -16.91 -25.21
#